data_28c02ada5a82c137d24ed204bb5c5466
#
_entry.id   28c02ada5a82c137d24ed204bb5c5466
#
_cell.length_a   1.000
_cell.length_b   1.000
_cell.length_c   1.000
_cell.angle_alpha   90.00
_cell.angle_beta   90.00
_cell.angle_gamma   90.00
#
_symmetry.space_group_name_H-M   'P 1'
#
loop_
_entity.id
_entity.type
_entity.pdbx_description
1 polymer ?
#
loop_
_entity_poly.entity_id
_entity_poly.type
_entity_poly.pdbx_seq_one_letter_code
_entity_poly.pdbx_strand_id
1 'polypeptide(L)'
;MRSGGVSGGIATIDLGQPFTEIAGRDQIVALAQIVSTVTGLPGVGRVRFTLDGNPVGVLRGDGAVTTETVSRDDYATLAPVPLG
;
A
#
# COMPACT_ATOMS: atom_id res chain seq x y z
N MET A 1 -6.64 -6.89 8.53
CA MET A 1 -5.27 -6.48 8.13
C MET A 1 -4.31 -6.77 9.27
N ARG A 2 -3.21 -7.36 8.95
CA ARG A 2 -2.19 -7.67 9.94
C ARG A 2 -0.84 -7.18 9.46
N SER A 3 -0.03 -6.78 10.42
CA SER A 3 1.33 -6.38 10.12
C SER A 3 2.21 -7.64 10.09
N GLY A 4 2.95 -7.82 9.00
CA GLY A 4 3.83 -8.97 8.85
C GLY A 4 5.26 -8.71 9.30
N GLY A 5 5.56 -7.49 9.70
CA GLY A 5 6.89 -7.13 10.15
C GLY A 5 7.67 -6.30 9.15
N VAL A 6 8.85 -5.88 9.53
CA VAL A 6 9.70 -5.03 8.70
C VAL A 6 11.05 -5.72 8.51
N SER A 7 11.52 -5.74 7.27
CA SER A 7 12.82 -6.32 6.94
C SER A 7 13.43 -5.54 5.78
N GLY A 8 14.65 -5.07 5.98
CA GLY A 8 15.37 -4.35 4.92
C GLY A 8 14.66 -3.10 4.43
N GLY A 9 13.95 -2.41 5.30
CA GLY A 9 13.22 -1.20 4.92
C GLY A 9 11.86 -1.47 4.30
N ILE A 10 11.45 -2.74 4.22
CA ILE A 10 10.18 -3.13 3.63
C ILE A 10 9.26 -3.66 4.74
N ALA A 11 8.09 -3.03 4.88
CA ALA A 11 7.07 -3.51 5.80
C ALA A 11 6.11 -4.41 5.01
N THR A 12 5.81 -5.57 5.56
CA THR A 12 4.86 -6.50 4.94
C THR A 12 3.52 -6.36 5.65
N ILE A 13 2.48 -6.08 4.89
CA ILE A 13 1.13 -5.93 5.42
C ILE A 13 0.25 -7.00 4.80
N ASP A 14 -0.31 -7.85 5.65
CA ASP A 14 -1.22 -8.88 5.19
C ASP A 14 -2.65 -8.32 5.21
N LEU A 15 -3.29 -8.32 4.04
CA LEU A 15 -4.63 -7.77 3.90
C LEU A 15 -5.66 -8.86 4.15
N GLY A 16 -6.77 -8.48 4.75
CA GLY A 16 -7.86 -9.42 4.95
C GLY A 16 -8.74 -9.54 3.72
N GLN A 17 -9.58 -10.58 3.70
CA GLN A 17 -10.51 -10.79 2.60
C GLN A 17 -11.38 -9.57 2.28
N PRO A 18 -11.89 -8.83 3.27
CA PRO A 18 -12.71 -7.66 2.96
C PRO A 18 -12.01 -6.65 2.06
N PHE A 19 -10.69 -6.62 2.05
CA PHE A 19 -9.97 -5.70 1.18
C PHE A 19 -10.21 -6.00 -0.29
N THR A 20 -10.40 -7.27 -0.64
CA THR A 20 -10.61 -7.65 -2.04
C THR A 20 -11.94 -7.15 -2.58
N GLU A 21 -12.85 -6.74 -1.70
CA GLU A 21 -14.14 -6.20 -2.10
C GLU A 21 -14.06 -4.71 -2.40
N ILE A 22 -12.97 -4.07 -2.02
CA ILE A 22 -12.74 -2.67 -2.33
C ILE A 22 -12.11 -2.62 -3.72
N ALA A 23 -12.71 -1.86 -4.61
CA ALA A 23 -12.24 -1.82 -5.99
C ALA A 23 -12.02 -0.40 -6.47
N GLY A 24 -11.27 -0.26 -7.56
CA GLY A 24 -11.07 1.00 -8.23
C GLY A 24 -10.44 2.05 -7.34
N ARG A 25 -10.97 3.25 -7.44
CA ARG A 25 -10.38 4.39 -6.74
C ARG A 25 -10.38 4.22 -5.22
N ASP A 26 -11.40 3.59 -4.68
CA ASP A 26 -11.46 3.39 -3.24
C ASP A 26 -10.32 2.52 -2.75
N GLN A 27 -9.95 1.50 -3.53
CA GLN A 27 -8.81 0.68 -3.20
C GLN A 27 -7.52 1.49 -3.23
N ILE A 28 -7.36 2.32 -4.27
CA ILE A 28 -6.17 3.14 -4.41
C ILE A 28 -6.03 4.09 -3.23
N VAL A 29 -7.11 4.73 -2.84
CA VAL A 29 -7.08 5.67 -1.71
C VAL A 29 -6.74 4.95 -0.41
N ALA A 30 -7.32 3.77 -0.20
CA ALA A 30 -7.04 3.00 1.01
C ALA A 30 -5.56 2.59 1.06
N LEU A 31 -5.03 2.13 -0.06
CA LEU A 31 -3.62 1.73 -0.14
C LEU A 31 -2.71 2.92 0.09
N ALA A 32 -3.05 4.07 -0.51
CA ALA A 32 -2.24 5.27 -0.34
C ALA A 32 -2.16 5.68 1.13
N GLN A 33 -3.26 5.57 1.85
CA GLN A 33 -3.28 5.91 3.27
C GLN A 33 -2.41 4.96 4.07
N ILE A 34 -2.51 3.67 3.78
CA ILE A 34 -1.71 2.66 4.47
C ILE A 34 -0.22 2.90 4.20
N VAL A 35 0.13 3.09 2.93
CA VAL A 35 1.52 3.30 2.54
C VAL A 35 2.08 4.56 3.19
N SER A 36 1.31 5.64 3.17
CA SER A 36 1.77 6.90 3.78
C SER A 36 2.00 6.74 5.27
N THR A 37 1.12 6.03 5.94
CA THR A 37 1.24 5.82 7.39
C THR A 37 2.43 4.93 7.71
N VAL A 38 2.56 3.83 6.99
CA VAL A 38 3.60 2.84 7.29
C VAL A 38 4.98 3.36 6.91
N THR A 39 5.11 4.04 5.78
CA THR A 39 6.41 4.58 5.37
C THR A 39 6.80 5.80 6.20
N GLY A 40 5.88 6.32 7.02
CA GLY A 40 6.22 7.35 7.98
C GLY A 40 6.95 6.81 9.20
N LEU A 41 6.97 5.49 9.37
CA LEU A 41 7.69 4.87 10.48
C LEU A 41 9.17 4.85 10.19
N PRO A 42 10.02 5.03 11.23
CA PRO A 42 11.47 4.98 11.04
C PRO A 42 11.89 3.64 10.43
N GLY A 43 12.75 3.71 9.43
CA GLY A 43 13.31 2.51 8.83
C GLY A 43 12.42 1.85 7.77
N VAL A 44 11.26 2.42 7.48
CA VAL A 44 10.36 1.85 6.48
C VAL A 44 10.30 2.77 5.28
N GLY A 45 10.73 2.27 4.12
CA GLY A 45 10.67 3.04 2.89
C GLY A 45 9.71 2.44 1.87
N ARG A 46 9.36 1.17 2.00
CA ARG A 46 8.47 0.49 1.06
C ARG A 46 7.55 -0.45 1.80
N VAL A 47 6.48 -0.84 1.12
CA VAL A 47 5.47 -1.72 1.71
C VAL A 47 5.19 -2.85 0.73
N ARG A 48 5.12 -4.06 1.26
CA ARG A 48 4.69 -5.23 0.49
C ARG A 48 3.33 -5.66 1.00
N PHE A 49 2.40 -5.88 0.09
CA PHE A 49 1.08 -6.35 0.45
C PHE A 49 0.93 -7.82 0.11
N THR A 50 0.32 -8.55 1.03
CA THR A 50 0.01 -9.96 0.84
C THR A 50 -1.44 -10.21 1.22
N LEU A 51 -1.98 -11.32 0.78
CA LEU A 51 -3.30 -11.77 1.15
C LEU A 51 -3.18 -13.22 1.59
N ASP A 52 -3.47 -13.48 2.87
CA ASP A 52 -3.28 -14.80 3.46
C ASP A 52 -1.85 -15.31 3.26
N GLY A 53 -0.89 -14.41 3.36
CA GLY A 53 0.52 -14.76 3.23
C GLY A 53 1.04 -14.85 1.81
N ASN A 54 0.18 -14.71 0.81
CA ASN A 54 0.57 -14.79 -0.59
C ASN A 54 0.62 -13.41 -1.25
N PRO A 55 1.53 -13.19 -2.20
CA PRO A 55 1.56 -11.92 -2.91
C PRO A 55 0.21 -11.62 -3.54
N VAL A 56 -0.22 -10.38 -3.46
CA VAL A 56 -1.50 -9.96 -4.03
C VAL A 56 -1.26 -8.75 -4.92
N GLY A 57 -1.99 -8.70 -6.03
CA GLY A 57 -1.93 -7.53 -6.90
C GLY A 57 -2.67 -6.38 -6.27
N VAL A 58 -2.02 -5.23 -6.20
CA VAL A 58 -2.63 -4.01 -5.67
C VAL A 58 -2.51 -2.90 -6.68
N LEU A 59 -3.46 -1.99 -6.65
CA LEU A 59 -3.47 -0.87 -7.58
C LEU A 59 -2.49 0.20 -7.10
N ARG A 60 -1.69 0.71 -8.03
CA ARG A 60 -0.85 1.87 -7.78
C ARG A 60 -1.67 3.14 -8.07
N GLY A 61 -1.08 4.28 -7.74
CA GLY A 61 -1.79 5.54 -7.92
C GLY A 61 -2.19 5.83 -9.36
N ASP A 62 -1.47 5.25 -10.33
CA ASP A 62 -1.78 5.43 -11.74
C ASP A 62 -2.77 4.38 -12.27
N GLY A 63 -3.25 3.50 -11.40
CA GLY A 63 -4.19 2.47 -11.78
C GLY A 63 -3.56 1.16 -12.23
N ALA A 64 -2.24 1.10 -12.32
CA ALA A 64 -1.56 -0.13 -12.71
C ALA A 64 -1.53 -1.10 -11.53
N VAL A 65 -1.59 -2.39 -11.82
CA VAL A 65 -1.55 -3.44 -10.80
C VAL A 65 -0.11 -3.92 -10.63
N THR A 66 0.31 -4.09 -9.40
CA THR A 66 1.63 -4.64 -9.10
C THR A 66 1.55 -5.62 -7.94
N THR A 67 2.40 -6.63 -7.96
CA THR A 67 2.57 -7.55 -6.83
C THR A 67 3.87 -7.26 -6.09
N GLU A 68 4.60 -6.23 -6.52
CA GLU A 68 5.87 -5.86 -5.93
C GLU A 68 5.66 -4.85 -4.80
N THR A 69 6.75 -4.46 -4.18
CA THR A 69 6.68 -3.45 -3.12
C THR A 69 6.30 -2.10 -3.69
N VAL A 70 5.60 -1.32 -2.90
CA VAL A 70 5.18 0.03 -3.27
C VAL A 70 5.70 1.02 -2.24
N SER A 71 5.77 2.28 -2.65
CA SER A 71 6.20 3.37 -1.78
C SER A 71 5.27 4.55 -1.97
N ARG A 72 5.51 5.62 -1.22
CA ARG A 72 4.73 6.85 -1.40
C ARG A 72 4.76 7.34 -2.83
N ASP A 73 5.90 7.18 -3.50
CA ASP A 73 6.03 7.68 -4.87
C ASP A 73 5.05 7.01 -5.81
N ASP A 74 4.70 5.75 -5.53
CA ASP A 74 3.74 5.03 -6.37
C ASP A 74 2.34 5.62 -6.27
N TYR A 75 2.08 6.40 -5.24
CA TYR A 75 0.78 7.02 -5.02
C TYR A 75 0.85 8.54 -5.06
N ALA A 76 1.96 9.07 -5.55
CA ALA A 76 2.15 10.52 -5.59
C ALA A 76 1.11 11.22 -6.45
N THR A 77 0.63 10.55 -7.50
CA THR A 77 -0.38 11.12 -8.37
C THR A 77 -1.73 11.29 -7.69
N LEU A 78 -1.92 10.58 -6.58
CA LEU A 78 -3.12 10.72 -5.77
C LEU A 78 -2.95 11.73 -4.66
N ALA A 79 -1.72 12.20 -4.47
CA ALA A 79 -1.48 13.14 -3.41
C ALA A 79 -2.49 14.25 -3.54
N PRO A 80 -3.22 14.54 -2.48
CA PRO A 80 -4.20 15.60 -2.57
C PRO A 80 -3.49 16.87 -2.94
N VAL A 81 -4.14 17.61 -3.79
CA VAL A 81 -3.67 18.93 -4.05
C VAL A 81 -3.53 19.59 -2.70
N PRO A 82 -2.37 20.14 -2.39
CA PRO A 82 -2.20 20.80 -1.13
C PRO A 82 -3.30 21.82 -0.98
N LEU A 83 -4.04 21.65 0.06
CA LEU A 83 -5.12 22.57 0.31
C LEU A 83 -4.56 23.80 0.96
N GLY A 84 -4.22 24.62 0.16
CA GLY A 84 -3.64 25.87 0.67
C GLY A 84 -2.32 25.54 1.01
#